data_0bf09e4ce361f07a34f07635301a4483
#
_entry.id   0bf09e4ce361f07a34f07635301a4483
#
_cell.length_a   1.000
_cell.length_b   1.000
_cell.length_c   1.000
_cell.angle_alpha   90.00
_cell.angle_beta   90.00
_cell.angle_gamma   90.00
#
_symmetry.space_group_name_H-M   'P 1'
#
loop_
_entity.id
_entity.type
_entity.pdbx_description
1 polymer ?
#
loop_
_entity_poly.entity_id
_entity_poly.type
_entity_poly.pdbx_seq_one_letter_code
_entity_poly.pdbx_strand_id
1 'polypeptide(L)'
;HKAQDYGAIREDGAVLHTHSAADFSKFLSCATALCGHNIVNHDLKYIQLDHKPLIIDTLPLSPLLFPCKPYHKLVKDEKLQVEELNNPVNDSIKARDLFYDELAAWKQLPAIKQLIYYKLLIDTPEFKGFLNWVKDSIPITSFEPVDMIIKSEFEGKICNKANVGAVAKRYPIELAYALAIIDATDPSSLTP
;
A
#
# COMPACT_ATOMS: atom_id res chain seq x y z
N HIS A 1 -3.48 -9.06 30.03
CA HIS A 1 -3.67 -9.26 28.58
C HIS A 1 -5.05 -8.73 28.23
N LYS A 2 -5.13 -7.66 27.41
CA LYS A 2 -6.41 -7.31 26.79
C LYS A 2 -6.81 -8.48 25.88
N ALA A 3 -8.05 -8.92 25.98
CA ALA A 3 -8.61 -9.87 25.02
C ALA A 3 -8.39 -9.28 23.62
N GLN A 4 -7.74 -10.02 22.75
CA GLN A 4 -7.56 -9.63 21.37
C GLN A 4 -8.90 -9.80 20.67
N ASP A 5 -9.25 -8.83 19.84
CA ASP A 5 -10.45 -8.83 19.03
C ASP A 5 -10.05 -8.88 17.57
N TYR A 6 -10.55 -9.88 16.84
CA TYR A 6 -10.16 -10.17 15.48
C TYR A 6 -11.34 -10.01 14.53
N GLY A 7 -11.13 -9.29 13.45
CA GLY A 7 -12.09 -9.16 12.37
C GLY A 7 -11.43 -9.42 11.03
N ALA A 8 -12.13 -10.11 10.15
CA ALA A 8 -11.70 -10.29 8.77
C ALA A 8 -12.89 -10.44 7.83
N ILE A 9 -12.66 -10.10 6.58
CA ILE A 9 -13.58 -10.37 5.47
C ILE A 9 -12.79 -11.06 4.36
N ARG A 10 -13.37 -12.10 3.77
CA ARG A 10 -12.82 -12.80 2.61
C ARG A 10 -13.41 -12.24 1.32
N GLU A 11 -12.76 -12.52 0.20
CA GLU A 11 -13.20 -12.10 -1.14
C GLU A 11 -14.57 -12.68 -1.51
N ASP A 12 -14.90 -13.88 -1.03
CA ASP A 12 -16.22 -14.52 -1.20
C ASP A 12 -17.34 -13.89 -0.36
N GLY A 13 -17.02 -12.85 0.42
CA GLY A 13 -17.95 -12.16 1.29
C GLY A 13 -18.11 -12.78 2.68
N ALA A 14 -17.44 -13.89 2.98
CA ALA A 14 -17.46 -14.48 4.32
C ALA A 14 -16.81 -13.54 5.33
N VAL A 15 -17.46 -13.34 6.47
CA VAL A 15 -17.02 -12.44 7.54
C VAL A 15 -16.79 -13.23 8.82
N LEU A 16 -15.72 -12.90 9.52
CA LEU A 16 -15.43 -13.42 10.85
C LEU A 16 -15.21 -12.27 11.83
N HIS A 17 -15.85 -12.37 12.99
CA HIS A 17 -15.56 -11.59 14.19
C HIS A 17 -15.36 -12.55 15.35
N THR A 18 -14.20 -12.54 16.01
CA THR A 18 -13.88 -13.51 17.06
C THR A 18 -12.83 -12.99 18.03
N HIS A 19 -12.86 -13.50 19.27
CA HIS A 19 -11.77 -13.34 20.24
C HIS A 19 -10.80 -14.53 20.27
N SER A 20 -11.04 -15.55 19.44
CA SER A 20 -10.23 -16.77 19.34
C SER A 20 -9.18 -16.63 18.24
N ALA A 21 -7.90 -16.58 18.63
CA ALA A 21 -6.79 -16.59 17.68
C ALA A 21 -6.78 -17.87 16.80
N ALA A 22 -7.21 -19.02 17.35
CA ALA A 22 -7.29 -20.27 16.62
C ALA A 22 -8.35 -20.23 15.51
N ASP A 23 -9.55 -19.71 15.80
CA ASP A 23 -10.60 -19.56 14.80
C ASP A 23 -10.19 -18.56 13.73
N PHE A 24 -9.51 -17.48 14.14
CA PHE A 24 -8.99 -16.48 13.19
C PHE A 24 -7.94 -17.08 12.26
N SER A 25 -6.95 -17.81 12.80
CA SER A 25 -5.94 -18.51 11.98
C SER A 25 -6.57 -19.54 11.04
N LYS A 26 -7.58 -20.29 11.51
CA LYS A 26 -8.34 -21.21 10.68
C LYS A 26 -9.08 -20.51 9.55
N PHE A 27 -9.68 -19.36 9.81
CA PHE A 27 -10.38 -18.56 8.80
C PHE A 27 -9.43 -18.07 7.70
N LEU A 28 -8.17 -17.76 8.05
CA LEU A 28 -7.13 -17.29 7.14
C LEU A 28 -6.33 -18.41 6.45
N SER A 29 -6.52 -19.68 6.84
CA SER A 29 -5.64 -20.81 6.46
C SER A 29 -5.49 -21.06 4.94
N CYS A 30 -6.47 -20.64 4.12
CA CYS A 30 -6.46 -20.77 2.67
C CYS A 30 -6.14 -19.46 1.94
N ALA A 31 -5.82 -18.39 2.66
CA ALA A 31 -5.58 -17.10 2.05
C ALA A 31 -4.25 -17.08 1.29
N THR A 32 -4.26 -16.72 0.01
CA THR A 32 -3.05 -16.50 -0.80
C THR A 32 -2.48 -15.10 -0.60
N ALA A 33 -3.32 -14.14 -0.19
CA ALA A 33 -2.94 -12.79 0.18
C ALA A 33 -3.73 -12.33 1.40
N LEU A 34 -3.10 -11.52 2.24
CA LEU A 34 -3.73 -10.80 3.36
C LEU A 34 -3.52 -9.32 3.15
N CYS A 35 -4.63 -8.58 3.18
CA CYS A 35 -4.63 -7.13 3.08
C CYS A 35 -5.10 -6.51 4.39
N GLY A 36 -4.41 -5.47 4.83
CA GLY A 36 -4.79 -4.69 6.00
C GLY A 36 -4.15 -3.31 6.00
N HIS A 37 -4.66 -2.44 6.87
CA HIS A 37 -4.13 -1.09 7.01
C HIS A 37 -3.15 -1.02 8.18
N ASN A 38 -1.87 -0.79 7.89
CA ASN A 38 -0.75 -0.90 8.82
C ASN A 38 -0.50 -2.35 9.33
N ILE A 39 -0.90 -3.34 8.54
CA ILE A 39 -0.83 -4.76 8.90
C ILE A 39 0.60 -5.21 9.20
N VAL A 40 1.59 -4.72 8.44
CA VAL A 40 3.01 -5.09 8.59
C VAL A 40 3.53 -4.70 9.98
N ASN A 41 3.20 -3.51 10.45
CA ASN A 41 3.74 -3.00 11.71
C ASN A 41 2.84 -3.29 12.92
N HIS A 42 1.55 -3.62 12.70
CA HIS A 42 0.60 -3.78 13.78
C HIS A 42 0.07 -5.21 13.91
N ASP A 43 -0.61 -5.74 12.91
CA ASP A 43 -1.44 -6.93 13.06
C ASP A 43 -0.65 -8.24 12.96
N LEU A 44 0.38 -8.31 12.07
CA LEU A 44 1.13 -9.54 11.81
C LEU A 44 1.78 -10.14 13.05
N LYS A 45 2.13 -9.34 14.03
CA LYS A 45 2.70 -9.83 15.31
C LYS A 45 1.71 -10.62 16.17
N TYR A 46 0.41 -10.52 15.87
CA TYR A 46 -0.66 -11.21 16.59
C TYR A 46 -1.29 -12.34 15.78
N ILE A 47 -0.91 -12.48 14.50
CA ILE A 47 -1.45 -13.48 13.57
C ILE A 47 -0.46 -14.63 13.45
N GLN A 48 -0.92 -15.86 13.73
CA GLN A 48 -0.13 -17.07 13.49
C GLN A 48 -0.67 -17.76 12.24
N LEU A 49 0.19 -17.94 11.25
CA LEU A 49 -0.16 -18.57 9.98
C LEU A 49 0.77 -19.74 9.73
N ASP A 50 0.22 -20.88 9.31
CA ASP A 50 0.97 -22.08 8.94
C ASP A 50 1.56 -21.99 7.51
N HIS A 51 1.27 -20.92 6.79
CA HIS A 51 1.70 -20.66 5.43
C HIS A 51 2.13 -19.19 5.28
N LYS A 52 2.67 -18.82 4.12
CA LYS A 52 3.18 -17.47 3.82
C LYS A 52 2.37 -16.80 2.71
N PRO A 53 1.24 -16.16 3.03
CA PRO A 53 0.50 -15.38 2.04
C PRO A 53 1.27 -14.13 1.64
N LEU A 54 0.89 -13.50 0.52
CA LEU A 54 1.32 -12.13 0.24
C LEU A 54 0.73 -11.19 1.31
N ILE A 55 1.55 -10.32 1.86
CA ILE A 55 1.09 -9.31 2.84
C ILE A 55 1.01 -7.97 2.14
N ILE A 56 -0.20 -7.41 2.04
CA ILE A 56 -0.47 -6.12 1.40
C ILE A 56 -0.86 -5.11 2.48
N ASP A 57 -0.06 -4.05 2.60
CA ASP A 57 -0.30 -2.97 3.55
C ASP A 57 -0.79 -1.72 2.82
N THR A 58 -2.02 -1.29 3.09
CA THR A 58 -2.62 -0.12 2.43
C THR A 58 -2.11 1.20 3.01
N LEU A 59 -1.57 1.22 4.23
CA LEU A 59 -1.13 2.49 4.82
C LEU A 59 0.04 3.13 4.05
N PRO A 60 1.13 2.43 3.68
CA PRO A 60 2.22 3.02 2.91
C PRO A 60 1.86 3.28 1.44
N LEU A 61 0.88 2.55 0.88
CA LEU A 61 0.40 2.77 -0.49
C LEU A 61 -0.38 4.08 -0.62
N SER A 62 -1.14 4.45 0.41
CA SER A 62 -2.02 5.61 0.37
C SER A 62 -1.28 6.93 0.08
N PRO A 63 -0.16 7.31 0.73
CA PRO A 63 0.57 8.53 0.38
C PRO A 63 1.27 8.46 -0.98
N LEU A 64 1.59 7.27 -1.47
CA LEU A 64 2.18 7.08 -2.80
C LEU A 64 1.16 7.35 -3.91
N LEU A 65 -0.07 6.85 -3.75
CA LEU A 65 -1.11 6.86 -4.78
C LEU A 65 -2.07 8.05 -4.63
N PHE A 66 -2.17 8.61 -3.45
CA PHE A 66 -3.03 9.74 -3.13
C PHE A 66 -2.26 10.86 -2.39
N PRO A 67 -1.15 11.39 -2.96
CA PRO A 67 -0.25 12.30 -2.26
C PRO A 67 -0.91 13.61 -1.80
N CYS A 68 -2.03 14.00 -2.41
CA CYS A 68 -2.79 15.20 -2.02
C CYS A 68 -3.83 14.95 -0.91
N LYS A 69 -4.04 13.71 -0.47
CA LYS A 69 -4.95 13.46 0.66
C LYS A 69 -4.36 14.01 1.96
N PRO A 70 -5.12 14.75 2.78
CA PRO A 70 -4.62 15.32 4.03
C PRO A 70 -4.36 14.26 5.12
N TYR A 71 -5.02 13.10 5.01
CA TYR A 71 -4.90 12.00 5.96
C TYR A 71 -4.89 10.66 5.24
N HIS A 72 -4.03 9.75 5.72
CA HIS A 72 -3.88 8.39 5.17
C HIS A 72 -4.34 7.29 6.14
N LYS A 73 -4.78 7.65 7.35
CA LYS A 73 -5.39 6.71 8.30
C LYS A 73 -6.82 6.38 7.87
N LEU A 74 -7.29 5.16 8.20
CA LEU A 74 -8.70 4.82 8.04
C LEU A 74 -9.56 5.80 8.84
N VAL A 75 -10.49 6.46 8.15
CA VAL A 75 -11.41 7.42 8.80
C VAL A 75 -12.44 6.62 9.59
N LYS A 76 -12.52 6.87 10.91
CA LYS A 76 -13.60 6.37 11.73
C LYS A 76 -14.82 7.26 11.50
N ASP A 77 -15.95 6.66 11.14
CA ASP A 77 -17.20 7.38 11.01
C ASP A 77 -17.68 7.88 12.40
N GLU A 78 -17.60 9.18 12.61
CA GLU A 78 -18.01 9.83 13.88
C GLU A 78 -19.51 9.67 14.19
N LYS A 79 -20.30 9.18 13.21
CA LYS A 79 -21.76 8.96 13.33
C LYS A 79 -22.12 7.57 13.87
N LEU A 80 -21.15 6.65 13.99
CA LEU A 80 -21.38 5.31 14.51
C LEU A 80 -21.40 5.31 16.03
N GLN A 81 -22.22 4.44 16.63
CA GLN A 81 -22.20 4.22 18.08
C GLN A 81 -20.84 3.66 18.53
N VAL A 82 -20.46 3.87 19.79
CA VAL A 82 -19.12 3.54 20.30
C VAL A 82 -18.72 2.07 20.06
N GLU A 83 -19.70 1.15 20.08
CA GLU A 83 -19.48 -0.28 19.81
C GLU A 83 -19.18 -0.56 18.32
N GLU A 84 -19.75 0.21 17.40
CA GLU A 84 -19.49 0.10 15.96
C GLU A 84 -18.15 0.73 15.56
N LEU A 85 -17.70 1.76 16.30
CA LEU A 85 -16.43 2.45 16.07
C LEU A 85 -15.19 1.57 16.29
N ASN A 86 -15.32 0.53 17.11
CA ASN A 86 -14.21 -0.38 17.45
C ASN A 86 -14.40 -1.80 16.88
N ASN A 87 -15.34 -2.00 15.94
CA ASN A 87 -15.54 -3.30 15.33
C ASN A 87 -14.43 -3.59 14.30
N PRO A 88 -13.57 -4.61 14.53
CA PRO A 88 -12.45 -4.92 13.63
C PRO A 88 -12.90 -5.40 12.24
N VAL A 89 -14.14 -5.87 12.09
CA VAL A 89 -14.72 -6.18 10.78
C VAL A 89 -14.90 -4.92 9.94
N ASN A 90 -15.37 -3.82 10.56
CA ASN A 90 -15.53 -2.56 9.85
C ASN A 90 -14.19 -2.01 9.37
N ASP A 91 -13.13 -2.15 10.17
CA ASP A 91 -11.78 -1.75 9.77
C ASP A 91 -11.27 -2.63 8.62
N SER A 92 -11.58 -3.94 8.62
CA SER A 92 -11.25 -4.85 7.53
C SER A 92 -11.98 -4.53 6.23
N ILE A 93 -13.26 -4.15 6.30
CA ILE A 93 -14.04 -3.71 5.14
C ILE A 93 -13.44 -2.44 4.56
N LYS A 94 -13.13 -1.44 5.40
CA LYS A 94 -12.50 -0.18 4.97
C LYS A 94 -11.11 -0.40 4.35
N ALA A 95 -10.31 -1.30 4.93
CA ALA A 95 -8.99 -1.64 4.37
C ALA A 95 -9.12 -2.32 2.99
N ARG A 96 -10.10 -3.22 2.82
CA ARG A 96 -10.43 -3.84 1.53
C ARG A 96 -10.83 -2.79 0.50
N ASP A 97 -11.76 -1.91 0.84
CA ASP A 97 -12.26 -0.89 -0.08
C ASP A 97 -11.14 0.07 -0.48
N LEU A 98 -10.30 0.50 0.48
CA LEU A 98 -9.11 1.30 0.22
C LEU A 98 -8.12 0.56 -0.72
N PHE A 99 -7.92 -0.74 -0.54
CA PHE A 99 -7.06 -1.53 -1.43
C PHE A 99 -7.55 -1.50 -2.88
N TYR A 100 -8.86 -1.60 -3.11
CA TYR A 100 -9.40 -1.52 -4.47
C TYR A 100 -9.26 -0.11 -5.06
N ASP A 101 -9.43 0.93 -4.27
CA ASP A 101 -9.15 2.32 -4.69
C ASP A 101 -7.67 2.50 -5.07
N GLU A 102 -6.76 1.98 -4.25
CA GLU A 102 -5.32 2.01 -4.49
C GLU A 102 -4.93 1.21 -5.74
N LEU A 103 -5.53 0.05 -5.95
CA LEU A 103 -5.34 -0.76 -7.15
C LEU A 103 -5.83 -0.04 -8.41
N ALA A 104 -6.96 0.65 -8.33
CA ALA A 104 -7.49 1.47 -9.42
C ALA A 104 -6.56 2.65 -9.72
N ALA A 105 -6.10 3.37 -8.69
CA ALA A 105 -5.14 4.47 -8.85
C ALA A 105 -3.81 3.99 -9.44
N TRP A 106 -3.28 2.85 -8.98
CA TRP A 106 -2.07 2.24 -9.56
C TRP A 106 -2.21 1.98 -11.07
N LYS A 107 -3.34 1.41 -11.49
CA LYS A 107 -3.62 1.11 -12.91
C LYS A 107 -3.71 2.37 -13.79
N GLN A 108 -4.03 3.52 -13.20
CA GLN A 108 -4.09 4.81 -13.90
C GLN A 108 -2.73 5.49 -14.01
N LEU A 109 -1.72 5.07 -13.24
CA LEU A 109 -0.38 5.62 -13.37
C LEU A 109 0.22 5.32 -14.75
N PRO A 110 0.94 6.27 -15.35
CA PRO A 110 1.76 6.01 -16.54
C PRO A 110 2.71 4.83 -16.33
N ALA A 111 2.92 4.02 -17.36
CA ALA A 111 3.76 2.83 -17.31
C ALA A 111 5.16 3.10 -16.74
N ILE A 112 5.76 4.24 -17.11
CA ILE A 112 7.08 4.64 -16.63
C ILE A 112 7.10 4.91 -15.11
N LYS A 113 6.03 5.47 -14.54
CA LYS A 113 5.90 5.73 -13.11
C LYS A 113 5.69 4.43 -12.33
N GLN A 114 4.86 3.52 -12.85
CA GLN A 114 4.74 2.17 -12.29
C GLN A 114 6.11 1.47 -12.23
N LEU A 115 6.91 1.58 -13.30
CA LEU A 115 8.25 1.01 -13.36
C LEU A 115 9.20 1.66 -12.34
N ILE A 116 9.19 2.99 -12.22
CA ILE A 116 10.01 3.72 -11.23
C ILE A 116 9.67 3.23 -9.81
N TYR A 117 8.39 3.24 -9.43
CA TYR A 117 7.97 2.83 -8.09
C TYR A 117 8.25 1.35 -7.84
N TYR A 118 8.07 0.48 -8.84
CA TYR A 118 8.43 -0.92 -8.73
C TYR A 118 9.93 -1.09 -8.44
N LYS A 119 10.80 -0.47 -9.24
CA LYS A 119 12.26 -0.56 -9.08
C LYS A 119 12.76 0.03 -7.75
N LEU A 120 12.09 1.07 -7.24
CA LEU A 120 12.44 1.67 -5.95
C LEU A 120 12.02 0.82 -4.77
N LEU A 121 10.82 0.20 -4.82
CA LEU A 121 10.12 -0.25 -3.63
C LEU A 121 9.97 -1.77 -3.51
N ILE A 122 10.28 -2.56 -4.56
CA ILE A 122 10.04 -4.02 -4.56
C ILE A 122 10.79 -4.75 -3.43
N ASP A 123 11.92 -4.23 -2.99
CA ASP A 123 12.71 -4.82 -1.92
C ASP A 123 12.34 -4.29 -0.52
N THR A 124 11.40 -3.35 -0.42
CA THR A 124 10.94 -2.80 0.85
C THR A 124 9.78 -3.65 1.41
N PRO A 125 9.83 -4.04 2.69
CA PRO A 125 8.81 -4.91 3.28
C PRO A 125 7.39 -4.38 3.14
N GLU A 126 7.22 -3.06 3.27
CA GLU A 126 5.94 -2.36 3.26
C GLU A 126 5.23 -2.43 1.89
N PHE A 127 5.99 -2.46 0.79
CA PHE A 127 5.46 -2.43 -0.57
C PHE A 127 5.55 -3.76 -1.29
N LYS A 128 6.41 -4.66 -0.83
CA LYS A 128 6.73 -5.93 -1.50
C LYS A 128 5.50 -6.75 -1.84
N GLY A 129 4.54 -6.83 -0.92
CA GLY A 129 3.32 -7.62 -1.14
C GLY A 129 2.48 -7.06 -2.28
N PHE A 130 2.19 -5.75 -2.24
CA PHE A 130 1.43 -5.09 -3.30
C PHE A 130 2.13 -5.17 -4.66
N LEU A 131 3.43 -4.88 -4.69
CA LEU A 131 4.19 -4.91 -5.95
C LEU A 131 4.31 -6.32 -6.54
N ASN A 132 4.37 -7.36 -5.71
CA ASN A 132 4.26 -8.74 -6.19
C ASN A 132 2.85 -9.10 -6.68
N TRP A 133 1.81 -8.49 -6.11
CA TRP A 133 0.44 -8.65 -6.58
C TRP A 133 0.23 -8.08 -7.98
N VAL A 134 0.82 -6.90 -8.26
CA VAL A 134 0.65 -6.19 -9.54
C VAL A 134 1.76 -6.46 -10.56
N LYS A 135 2.81 -7.20 -10.23
CA LYS A 135 4.05 -7.35 -11.04
C LYS A 135 3.80 -7.73 -12.49
N ASP A 136 2.83 -8.64 -12.75
CA ASP A 136 2.57 -9.14 -14.11
C ASP A 136 1.87 -8.10 -15.00
N SER A 137 1.34 -7.03 -14.40
CA SER A 137 0.73 -5.90 -15.09
C SER A 137 1.71 -4.73 -15.31
N ILE A 138 2.92 -4.78 -14.75
CA ILE A 138 3.89 -3.70 -14.86
C ILE A 138 4.65 -3.85 -16.19
N PRO A 139 4.52 -2.88 -17.10
CA PRO A 139 5.26 -2.94 -18.35
C PRO A 139 6.74 -2.66 -18.09
N ILE A 140 7.59 -3.62 -18.37
CA ILE A 140 9.06 -3.43 -18.33
C ILE A 140 9.47 -2.69 -19.61
N THR A 141 9.43 -1.37 -19.56
CA THR A 141 9.73 -0.49 -20.70
C THR A 141 11.20 -0.06 -20.75
N SER A 142 11.97 -0.26 -19.68
CA SER A 142 13.38 0.10 -19.61
C SER A 142 14.17 -0.80 -18.67
N PHE A 143 15.35 -1.21 -19.10
CA PHE A 143 16.35 -1.94 -18.30
C PHE A 143 17.37 -1.00 -17.63
N GLU A 144 17.27 0.29 -17.85
CA GLU A 144 18.15 1.29 -17.25
C GLU A 144 18.07 1.29 -15.71
N PRO A 145 19.13 1.75 -15.03
CA PRO A 145 19.09 2.02 -13.61
C PRO A 145 17.98 3.01 -13.26
N VAL A 146 17.33 2.80 -12.10
CA VAL A 146 16.17 3.60 -11.72
C VAL A 146 16.46 5.09 -11.61
N ASP A 147 17.66 5.47 -11.19
CA ASP A 147 18.08 6.88 -11.08
C ASP A 147 18.17 7.58 -12.45
N MET A 148 18.53 6.87 -13.51
CA MET A 148 18.53 7.39 -14.88
C MET A 148 17.10 7.62 -15.37
N ILE A 149 16.20 6.65 -15.12
CA ILE A 149 14.79 6.77 -15.47
C ILE A 149 14.16 7.96 -14.75
N ILE A 150 14.43 8.09 -13.44
CA ILE A 150 13.92 9.21 -12.62
C ILE A 150 14.42 10.56 -13.15
N LYS A 151 15.71 10.68 -13.45
CA LYS A 151 16.27 11.93 -13.98
C LYS A 151 15.64 12.33 -15.30
N SER A 152 15.35 11.37 -16.17
CA SER A 152 14.69 11.61 -17.45
C SER A 152 13.22 12.00 -17.26
N GLU A 153 12.46 11.24 -16.48
CA GLU A 153 11.01 11.47 -16.28
C GLU A 153 10.71 12.76 -15.51
N PHE A 154 11.60 13.12 -14.58
CA PHE A 154 11.44 14.32 -13.74
C PHE A 154 12.42 15.45 -14.14
N GLU A 155 12.86 15.48 -15.41
CA GLU A 155 13.69 16.55 -15.92
C GLU A 155 13.02 17.92 -15.73
N GLY A 156 13.78 18.89 -15.21
CA GLY A 156 13.27 20.22 -14.88
C GLY A 156 12.42 20.30 -13.59
N LYS A 157 11.99 19.16 -13.04
CA LYS A 157 11.20 19.11 -11.80
C LYS A 157 12.07 18.81 -10.57
N ILE A 158 13.24 18.19 -10.77
CA ILE A 158 14.21 17.91 -9.71
C ILE A 158 15.54 18.57 -10.01
N CYS A 159 16.35 18.81 -8.98
CA CYS A 159 17.67 19.41 -9.15
C CYS A 159 18.59 18.53 -9.98
N ASN A 160 19.13 19.02 -11.07
CA ASN A 160 20.03 18.28 -11.98
C ASN A 160 21.32 17.79 -11.29
N LYS A 161 21.74 18.45 -10.19
CA LYS A 161 22.91 18.06 -9.39
C LYS A 161 22.58 17.05 -8.30
N ALA A 162 21.31 16.65 -8.12
CA ALA A 162 20.92 15.68 -7.11
C ALA A 162 21.54 14.31 -7.40
N ASN A 163 22.12 13.70 -6.37
CA ASN A 163 22.59 12.32 -6.45
C ASN A 163 21.42 11.34 -6.23
N VAL A 164 20.56 11.25 -7.26
CA VAL A 164 19.35 10.41 -7.21
C VAL A 164 19.67 8.96 -6.91
N GLY A 165 20.76 8.41 -7.44
CA GLY A 165 21.17 7.02 -7.20
C GLY A 165 21.51 6.75 -5.73
N ALA A 166 22.21 7.67 -5.06
CA ALA A 166 22.49 7.54 -3.63
C ALA A 166 21.20 7.63 -2.79
N VAL A 167 20.28 8.53 -3.15
CA VAL A 167 18.98 8.68 -2.47
C VAL A 167 18.12 7.45 -2.70
N ALA A 168 18.00 6.96 -3.92
CA ALA A 168 17.25 5.75 -4.26
C ALA A 168 17.71 4.52 -3.47
N LYS A 169 19.03 4.39 -3.27
CA LYS A 169 19.60 3.28 -2.50
C LYS A 169 19.36 3.40 -1.00
N ARG A 170 19.41 4.62 -0.44
CA ARG A 170 19.38 4.84 1.00
C ARG A 170 17.98 5.14 1.54
N TYR A 171 17.16 5.81 0.74
CA TYR A 171 15.85 6.33 1.12
C TYR A 171 14.82 6.10 -0.01
N PRO A 172 14.59 4.82 -0.42
CA PRO A 172 13.72 4.53 -1.57
C PRO A 172 12.28 4.95 -1.34
N ILE A 173 11.75 4.79 -0.12
CA ILE A 173 10.36 5.12 0.23
C ILE A 173 10.16 6.63 0.22
N GLU A 174 11.05 7.38 0.88
CA GLU A 174 10.97 8.84 0.93
C GLU A 174 11.13 9.46 -0.45
N LEU A 175 12.01 8.88 -1.28
CA LEU A 175 12.15 9.31 -2.67
C LEU A 175 10.87 9.05 -3.46
N ALA A 176 10.26 7.88 -3.34
CA ALA A 176 9.02 7.56 -4.03
C ALA A 176 7.90 8.53 -3.65
N TYR A 177 7.73 8.84 -2.36
CA TYR A 177 6.74 9.83 -1.89
C TYR A 177 7.05 11.25 -2.40
N ALA A 178 8.32 11.66 -2.39
CA ALA A 178 8.70 12.96 -2.92
C ALA A 178 8.36 13.09 -4.41
N LEU A 179 8.64 12.04 -5.21
CA LEU A 179 8.30 12.01 -6.62
C LEU A 179 6.78 12.05 -6.84
N ALA A 180 6.01 11.33 -6.03
CA ALA A 180 4.54 11.35 -6.09
C ALA A 180 3.98 12.76 -5.80
N ILE A 181 4.52 13.45 -4.80
CA ILE A 181 4.12 14.83 -4.46
C ILE A 181 4.50 15.80 -5.59
N ILE A 182 5.72 15.72 -6.13
CA ILE A 182 6.18 16.57 -7.23
C ILE A 182 5.25 16.42 -8.44
N ASP A 183 4.87 15.18 -8.76
CA ASP A 183 3.99 14.89 -9.88
C ASP A 183 2.58 15.42 -9.68
N ALA A 184 2.01 15.23 -8.48
CA ALA A 184 0.66 15.67 -8.15
C ALA A 184 0.52 17.20 -8.02
N THR A 185 1.64 17.92 -7.76
CA THR A 185 1.66 19.38 -7.63
C THR A 185 2.08 20.09 -8.92
N ASP A 186 2.42 19.33 -9.97
CA ASP A 186 2.76 19.91 -11.27
C ASP A 186 1.53 20.57 -11.91
N PRO A 187 1.56 21.88 -12.22
CA PRO A 187 0.45 22.58 -12.85
C PRO A 187 0.01 21.95 -14.18
N SER A 188 0.90 21.28 -14.90
CA SER A 188 0.59 20.58 -16.14
C SER A 188 -0.27 19.32 -15.94
N SER A 189 -0.28 18.75 -14.74
CA SER A 189 -1.11 17.60 -14.37
C SER A 189 -2.55 17.98 -14.01
N LEU A 190 -2.83 19.28 -13.86
CA LEU A 190 -4.15 19.84 -13.49
C LEU A 190 -5.01 20.21 -14.69
N THR A 191 -4.63 19.87 -15.91
CA THR A 191 -5.50 20.04 -17.09
C THR A 191 -6.66 19.04 -17.05
N PRO A 192 -7.91 19.52 -17.19
CA PRO A 192 -9.12 18.71 -17.11
C PRO A 192 -9.24 17.68 -18.24
#